data_34a1f28b6b1171aa8eaa8fac75379d2e
#
_entry.id   34a1f28b6b1171aa8eaa8fac75379d2e
#
_cell.length_a   1.000
_cell.length_b   1.000
_cell.length_c   1.000
_cell.angle_alpha   90.00
_cell.angle_beta   90.00
_cell.angle_gamma   90.00
#
_symmetry.space_group_name_H-M   'P 1'
#
loop_
_entity.id
_entity.type
_entity.pdbx_description
1 polymer ?
#
loop_
_entity_poly.entity_id
_entity_poly.type
_entity_poly.pdbx_seq_one_letter_code
_entity_poly.pdbx_strand_id
1 'polypeptide(L)'
;MHGTTELSSADSPNLLVTLATYNEADNLEPLVERIRQFAPASSILVVDDNSPDGTGQIADRLRESLLNIHVIHRSGKLGLGTATVAAMRFAIEHDFEYMLNLDADFSHDPQYIPALVAGMADHDVMIGSRYVPGGGVDGGFTLKRRLMSYGINAYARLMLNLSSRDNSGAFRCYRVAKLAKIDLSQIRSRGYSFQEEILFRCQEVGCRLGEAPIVFKDRRAGVSKINVREAASALWVLLRLGMARRMGRISLRQNRSG
;
A
#
# COMPACT_ATOMS: atom_id res chain seq x y z
N MET A 1 15.35 -9.42 -33.35
CA MET A 1 15.33 -10.58 -32.45
C MET A 1 15.65 -10.08 -31.06
N HIS A 2 14.61 -9.79 -30.25
CA HIS A 2 14.77 -9.38 -28.86
C HIS A 2 14.52 -10.63 -28.04
N GLY A 3 15.61 -11.17 -27.45
CA GLY A 3 15.54 -12.29 -26.56
C GLY A 3 14.83 -11.88 -25.27
N THR A 4 13.62 -12.35 -25.05
CA THR A 4 12.97 -12.39 -23.75
C THR A 4 13.71 -13.42 -22.92
N THR A 5 14.54 -12.96 -21.98
CA THR A 5 15.13 -13.82 -20.96
C THR A 5 14.00 -14.24 -20.04
N GLU A 6 13.52 -15.46 -20.19
CA GLU A 6 12.63 -16.11 -19.20
C GLU A 6 13.44 -16.25 -17.91
N LEU A 7 13.11 -15.47 -16.89
CA LEU A 7 13.62 -15.67 -15.53
C LEU A 7 13.10 -17.03 -15.04
N SER A 8 14.01 -17.91 -14.65
CA SER A 8 13.72 -19.18 -14.02
C SER A 8 12.84 -18.96 -12.77
N SER A 9 11.89 -19.85 -12.52
CA SER A 9 10.98 -19.79 -11.36
C SER A 9 11.69 -19.82 -9.99
N ALA A 10 13.00 -20.11 -9.97
CA ALA A 10 13.85 -20.08 -8.76
C ALA A 10 14.36 -18.67 -8.38
N ASP A 11 14.30 -17.70 -9.31
CA ASP A 11 14.82 -16.33 -9.10
C ASP A 11 13.72 -15.28 -8.84
N SER A 12 12.45 -15.69 -8.78
CA SER A 12 11.36 -14.75 -8.49
C SER A 12 11.31 -14.47 -7.00
N PRO A 13 11.27 -13.19 -6.56
CA PRO A 13 11.20 -12.85 -5.15
C PRO A 13 9.93 -13.41 -4.51
N ASN A 14 10.00 -13.82 -3.24
CA ASN A 14 8.85 -14.27 -2.45
C ASN A 14 7.93 -13.07 -2.15
N LEU A 15 7.01 -12.79 -3.08
CA LEU A 15 6.13 -11.62 -3.09
C LEU A 15 4.74 -11.95 -2.55
N LEU A 16 4.27 -11.18 -1.58
CA LEU A 16 2.87 -11.13 -1.14
C LEU A 16 2.18 -9.90 -1.71
N VAL A 17 1.16 -10.08 -2.54
CA VAL A 17 0.26 -9.01 -2.97
C VAL A 17 -0.93 -8.94 -2.03
N THR A 18 -1.24 -7.77 -1.47
CA THR A 18 -2.28 -7.64 -0.44
C THR A 18 -3.41 -6.73 -0.89
N LEU A 19 -4.64 -7.18 -0.67
CA LEU A 19 -5.89 -6.52 -1.02
C LEU A 19 -6.72 -6.34 0.24
N ALA A 20 -6.96 -5.09 0.65
CA ALA A 20 -7.96 -4.78 1.68
C ALA A 20 -9.32 -4.59 1.01
N THR A 21 -10.34 -5.35 1.41
CA THR A 21 -11.64 -5.37 0.76
C THR A 21 -12.77 -4.96 1.71
N TYR A 22 -13.72 -4.19 1.17
CA TYR A 22 -15.03 -3.96 1.77
C TYR A 22 -16.04 -3.58 0.67
N ASN A 23 -16.95 -4.50 0.34
CA ASN A 23 -17.91 -4.39 -0.77
C ASN A 23 -17.21 -4.30 -2.14
N GLU A 24 -16.41 -5.31 -2.46
CA GLU A 24 -15.64 -5.41 -3.70
C GLU A 24 -15.98 -6.71 -4.47
N ALA A 25 -17.20 -7.26 -4.32
CA ALA A 25 -17.62 -8.53 -4.91
C ALA A 25 -17.42 -8.56 -6.44
N ASP A 26 -17.75 -7.45 -7.13
CA ASP A 26 -17.62 -7.36 -8.58
C ASP A 26 -16.18 -7.19 -9.07
N ASN A 27 -15.28 -6.76 -8.18
CA ASN A 27 -13.90 -6.43 -8.53
C ASN A 27 -12.91 -7.53 -8.16
N LEU A 28 -13.16 -8.30 -7.08
CA LEU A 28 -12.14 -9.16 -6.48
C LEU A 28 -11.60 -10.24 -7.42
N GLU A 29 -12.47 -11.04 -8.02
CA GLU A 29 -12.05 -12.14 -8.90
C GLU A 29 -11.32 -11.63 -10.15
N PRO A 30 -11.85 -10.66 -10.93
CA PRO A 30 -11.12 -10.09 -12.06
C PRO A 30 -9.79 -9.45 -11.67
N LEU A 31 -9.68 -8.87 -10.47
CA LEU A 31 -8.44 -8.27 -10.00
C LEU A 31 -7.39 -9.33 -9.66
N VAL A 32 -7.80 -10.44 -9.02
CA VAL A 32 -6.92 -11.59 -8.74
C VAL A 32 -6.37 -12.17 -10.04
N GLU A 33 -7.22 -12.35 -11.06
CA GLU A 33 -6.80 -12.80 -12.39
C GLU A 33 -5.78 -11.83 -13.00
N ARG A 34 -6.04 -10.52 -12.90
CA ARG A 34 -5.15 -9.50 -13.43
C ARG A 34 -3.81 -9.45 -12.68
N ILE A 35 -3.79 -9.63 -11.36
CA ILE A 35 -2.56 -9.74 -10.58
C ILE A 35 -1.75 -10.95 -11.06
N ARG A 36 -2.36 -12.11 -11.22
CA ARG A 36 -1.69 -13.35 -11.68
C ARG A 36 -1.10 -13.20 -13.08
N GLN A 37 -1.69 -12.37 -13.93
CA GLN A 37 -1.13 -12.07 -15.27
C GLN A 37 0.23 -11.36 -15.17
N PHE A 38 0.43 -10.46 -14.21
CA PHE A 38 1.65 -9.65 -14.08
C PHE A 38 2.61 -10.11 -12.99
N ALA A 39 2.14 -10.93 -12.05
CA ALA A 39 2.91 -11.50 -10.96
C ALA A 39 2.48 -12.96 -10.70
N PRO A 40 2.70 -13.88 -11.66
CA PRO A 40 2.16 -15.26 -11.61
C PRO A 40 2.68 -16.09 -10.44
N ALA A 41 3.90 -15.81 -9.96
CA ALA A 41 4.52 -16.50 -8.83
C ALA A 41 4.18 -15.90 -7.47
N SER A 42 3.42 -14.79 -7.41
CA SER A 42 3.09 -14.14 -6.14
C SER A 42 2.03 -14.91 -5.35
N SER A 43 2.12 -14.81 -4.02
CA SER A 43 0.98 -15.09 -3.14
C SER A 43 0.06 -13.87 -3.08
N ILE A 44 -1.24 -14.09 -2.89
CA ILE A 44 -2.22 -13.01 -2.75
C ILE A 44 -2.92 -13.16 -1.40
N LEU A 45 -2.97 -12.10 -0.62
CA LEU A 45 -3.71 -12.03 0.64
C LEU A 45 -4.89 -11.08 0.50
N VAL A 46 -6.09 -11.60 0.69
CA VAL A 46 -7.32 -10.80 0.82
C VAL A 46 -7.61 -10.57 2.30
N VAL A 47 -7.73 -9.32 2.71
CA VAL A 47 -8.14 -8.93 4.07
C VAL A 47 -9.52 -8.32 3.99
N ASP A 48 -10.55 -9.12 4.29
CA ASP A 48 -11.95 -8.72 4.18
C ASP A 48 -12.52 -8.17 5.49
N ASP A 49 -13.08 -6.97 5.42
CA ASP A 49 -13.66 -6.23 6.54
C ASP A 49 -15.13 -6.64 6.81
N ASN A 50 -15.44 -7.96 6.71
CA ASN A 50 -16.78 -8.51 6.87
C ASN A 50 -17.77 -7.90 5.87
N SER A 51 -17.46 -8.00 4.60
CA SER A 51 -18.25 -7.45 3.51
C SER A 51 -19.64 -8.10 3.42
N PRO A 52 -20.73 -7.32 3.45
CA PRO A 52 -22.09 -7.87 3.35
C PRO A 52 -22.50 -8.27 1.92
N ASP A 53 -21.75 -7.91 0.89
CA ASP A 53 -22.04 -8.15 -0.53
C ASP A 53 -21.55 -9.51 -1.07
N GLY A 54 -20.93 -10.34 -0.21
CA GLY A 54 -20.40 -11.64 -0.63
C GLY A 54 -18.91 -11.63 -1.02
N THR A 55 -18.21 -10.50 -0.87
CA THR A 55 -16.75 -10.44 -1.16
C THR A 55 -15.96 -11.51 -0.43
N GLY A 56 -16.23 -11.72 0.88
CA GLY A 56 -15.53 -12.71 1.69
C GLY A 56 -15.73 -14.15 1.18
N GLN A 57 -16.96 -14.49 0.75
CA GLN A 57 -17.26 -15.79 0.16
C GLN A 57 -16.57 -16.00 -1.19
N ILE A 58 -16.42 -14.93 -2.00
CA ILE A 58 -15.61 -14.98 -3.23
C ILE A 58 -14.15 -15.24 -2.90
N ALA A 59 -13.59 -14.57 -1.89
CA ALA A 59 -12.22 -14.80 -1.44
C ALA A 59 -11.97 -16.25 -1.00
N ASP A 60 -12.91 -16.85 -0.27
CA ASP A 60 -12.81 -18.24 0.16
C ASP A 60 -12.85 -19.20 -1.03
N ARG A 61 -13.76 -19.02 -2.01
CA ARG A 61 -13.76 -19.81 -3.25
C ARG A 61 -12.46 -19.70 -4.02
N LEU A 62 -11.89 -18.49 -4.13
CA LEU A 62 -10.59 -18.29 -4.78
C LEU A 62 -9.48 -19.04 -4.05
N ARG A 63 -9.47 -19.04 -2.71
CA ARG A 63 -8.52 -19.81 -1.90
C ARG A 63 -8.62 -21.31 -2.12
N GLU A 64 -9.83 -21.84 -2.30
CA GLU A 64 -10.06 -23.27 -2.55
C GLU A 64 -9.66 -23.69 -3.95
N SER A 65 -9.82 -22.81 -4.94
CA SER A 65 -9.61 -23.12 -6.37
C SER A 65 -8.22 -22.74 -6.89
N LEU A 66 -7.51 -21.83 -6.23
CA LEU A 66 -6.23 -21.31 -6.68
C LEU A 66 -5.14 -21.50 -5.62
N LEU A 67 -3.94 -21.85 -6.06
CA LEU A 67 -2.77 -21.91 -5.19
C LEU A 67 -2.33 -20.51 -4.75
N ASN A 68 -1.73 -20.42 -3.56
CA ASN A 68 -1.13 -19.19 -3.00
C ASN A 68 -2.13 -18.05 -2.77
N ILE A 69 -3.40 -18.36 -2.52
CA ILE A 69 -4.39 -17.38 -2.04
C ILE A 69 -4.58 -17.56 -0.54
N HIS A 70 -4.52 -16.46 0.19
CA HIS A 70 -4.74 -16.39 1.63
C HIS A 70 -5.90 -15.43 1.93
N VAL A 71 -6.66 -15.70 2.98
CA VAL A 71 -7.81 -14.87 3.37
C VAL A 71 -7.77 -14.62 4.88
N ILE A 72 -7.95 -13.36 5.26
CA ILE A 72 -8.18 -12.94 6.64
C ILE A 72 -9.58 -12.30 6.69
N HIS A 73 -10.50 -12.93 7.40
CA HIS A 73 -11.81 -12.35 7.73
C HIS A 73 -11.69 -11.54 9.01
N ARG A 74 -12.09 -10.27 8.93
CA ARG A 74 -12.11 -9.39 10.09
C ARG A 74 -13.55 -9.26 10.62
N SER A 75 -13.71 -8.88 11.87
CA SER A 75 -15.03 -8.81 12.53
C SER A 75 -15.94 -7.69 11.99
N GLY A 76 -15.41 -6.76 11.16
CA GLY A 76 -16.17 -5.65 10.59
C GLY A 76 -15.29 -4.61 9.94
N LYS A 77 -15.90 -3.51 9.46
CA LYS A 77 -15.20 -2.38 8.83
C LYS A 77 -14.38 -1.60 9.86
N LEU A 78 -13.13 -2.01 10.06
CA LEU A 78 -12.21 -1.43 11.06
C LEU A 78 -11.28 -0.36 10.47
N GLY A 79 -11.35 -0.12 9.17
CA GLY A 79 -10.61 0.89 8.43
C GLY A 79 -9.38 0.35 7.70
N LEU A 80 -9.08 0.98 6.54
CA LEU A 80 -8.02 0.58 5.61
C LEU A 80 -6.66 0.41 6.28
N GLY A 81 -6.25 1.38 7.12
CA GLY A 81 -4.95 1.33 7.80
C GLY A 81 -4.80 0.10 8.68
N THR A 82 -5.85 -0.30 9.39
CA THR A 82 -5.81 -1.49 10.26
C THR A 82 -5.82 -2.79 9.45
N ALA A 83 -6.45 -2.81 8.26
CA ALA A 83 -6.38 -3.94 7.33
C ALA A 83 -4.96 -4.10 6.77
N THR A 84 -4.34 -2.99 6.37
CA THR A 84 -2.95 -2.99 5.89
C THR A 84 -1.97 -3.43 6.99
N VAL A 85 -2.18 -3.02 8.26
CA VAL A 85 -1.36 -3.50 9.40
C VAL A 85 -1.53 -5.01 9.61
N ALA A 86 -2.74 -5.56 9.45
CA ALA A 86 -2.97 -7.01 9.52
C ALA A 86 -2.20 -7.74 8.41
N ALA A 87 -2.23 -7.19 7.18
CA ALA A 87 -1.46 -7.73 6.05
C ALA A 87 0.07 -7.65 6.29
N MET A 88 0.57 -6.55 6.89
CA MET A 88 1.99 -6.43 7.24
C MET A 88 2.43 -7.47 8.27
N ARG A 89 1.61 -7.73 9.29
CA ARG A 89 1.87 -8.79 10.28
C ARG A 89 1.90 -10.16 9.62
N PHE A 90 0.93 -10.46 8.77
CA PHE A 90 0.90 -11.70 8.02
C PHE A 90 2.17 -11.88 7.17
N ALA A 91 2.61 -10.83 6.45
CA ALA A 91 3.82 -10.87 5.66
C ALA A 91 5.08 -11.16 6.49
N ILE A 92 5.18 -10.58 7.70
CA ILE A 92 6.28 -10.79 8.64
C ILE A 92 6.23 -12.21 9.21
N GLU A 93 5.06 -12.68 9.64
CA GLU A 93 4.86 -13.99 10.27
C GLU A 93 5.11 -15.17 9.31
N HIS A 94 4.97 -14.94 7.98
CA HIS A 94 5.18 -15.96 6.94
C HIS A 94 6.45 -15.75 6.13
N ASP A 95 7.38 -14.91 6.60
CA ASP A 95 8.72 -14.71 6.02
C ASP A 95 8.71 -14.35 4.53
N PHE A 96 7.74 -13.52 4.08
CA PHE A 96 7.77 -12.98 2.73
C PHE A 96 8.94 -12.01 2.56
N GLU A 97 9.55 -11.98 1.36
CA GLU A 97 10.61 -11.03 1.05
C GLU A 97 10.05 -9.63 0.82
N TYR A 98 8.98 -9.56 0.02
CA TYR A 98 8.29 -8.32 -0.31
C TYR A 98 6.79 -8.43 -0.05
N MET A 99 6.20 -7.33 0.39
CA MET A 99 4.77 -7.13 0.48
C MET A 99 4.37 -5.97 -0.42
N LEU A 100 3.47 -6.20 -1.37
CA LEU A 100 2.92 -5.18 -2.23
C LEU A 100 1.44 -4.96 -1.91
N ASN A 101 1.08 -3.74 -1.56
CA ASN A 101 -0.30 -3.35 -1.28
C ASN A 101 -0.89 -2.56 -2.46
N LEU A 102 -2.12 -2.87 -2.85
CA LEU A 102 -2.91 -2.10 -3.81
C LEU A 102 -4.39 -2.11 -3.44
N ASP A 103 -5.14 -1.12 -3.95
CA ASP A 103 -6.59 -1.03 -3.72
C ASP A 103 -7.34 -2.04 -4.60
N ALA A 104 -8.46 -2.58 -4.08
CA ALA A 104 -9.24 -3.62 -4.74
C ALA A 104 -10.23 -3.11 -5.82
N ASP A 105 -10.23 -1.82 -6.14
CA ASP A 105 -11.20 -1.14 -7.01
C ASP A 105 -10.69 -0.82 -8.43
N PHE A 106 -9.59 -1.44 -8.86
CA PHE A 106 -8.91 -1.19 -10.13
C PHE A 106 -8.36 0.22 -10.33
N SER A 107 -8.32 1.06 -9.30
CA SER A 107 -7.66 2.37 -9.39
C SER A 107 -6.14 2.24 -9.58
N HIS A 108 -5.57 1.15 -9.12
CA HIS A 108 -4.18 0.73 -9.31
C HIS A 108 -4.11 -0.46 -10.27
N ASP A 109 -3.62 -0.26 -11.49
CA ASP A 109 -3.51 -1.35 -12.47
C ASP A 109 -2.34 -2.28 -12.10
N PRO A 110 -2.56 -3.61 -11.96
CA PRO A 110 -1.51 -4.58 -11.67
C PRO A 110 -0.35 -4.61 -12.68
N GLN A 111 -0.50 -4.06 -13.88
CA GLN A 111 0.58 -3.95 -14.88
C GLN A 111 1.84 -3.24 -14.35
N TYR A 112 1.71 -2.43 -13.29
CA TYR A 112 2.85 -1.72 -12.68
C TYR A 112 3.56 -2.54 -11.60
N ILE A 113 3.05 -3.72 -11.20
CA ILE A 113 3.69 -4.59 -10.20
C ILE A 113 5.14 -4.91 -10.57
N PRO A 114 5.45 -5.33 -11.81
CA PRO A 114 6.85 -5.66 -12.17
C PRO A 114 7.81 -4.49 -11.98
N ALA A 115 7.38 -3.26 -12.32
CA ALA A 115 8.23 -2.08 -12.17
C ALA A 115 8.49 -1.72 -10.68
N LEU A 116 7.47 -1.89 -9.83
CA LEU A 116 7.62 -1.68 -8.38
C LEU A 116 8.56 -2.74 -7.76
N VAL A 117 8.41 -4.01 -8.15
CA VAL A 117 9.27 -5.09 -7.66
C VAL A 117 10.71 -4.91 -8.14
N ALA A 118 10.92 -4.55 -9.41
CA ALA A 118 12.27 -4.29 -9.94
C ALA A 118 12.98 -3.16 -9.19
N GLY A 119 12.25 -2.10 -8.80
CA GLY A 119 12.80 -1.00 -8.01
C GLY A 119 13.25 -1.38 -6.59
N MET A 120 12.83 -2.55 -6.08
CA MET A 120 13.24 -3.05 -4.76
C MET A 120 14.71 -3.48 -4.71
N ALA A 121 15.39 -3.60 -5.84
CA ALA A 121 16.82 -3.84 -5.88
C ALA A 121 17.61 -2.70 -5.19
N ASP A 122 17.18 -1.46 -5.40
CA ASP A 122 17.87 -0.28 -4.87
C ASP A 122 17.14 0.39 -3.69
N HIS A 123 15.89 -0.01 -3.41
CA HIS A 123 15.04 0.64 -2.42
C HIS A 123 14.44 -0.37 -1.43
N ASP A 124 13.98 0.14 -0.30
CA ASP A 124 13.31 -0.65 0.73
C ASP A 124 11.78 -0.45 0.68
N VAL A 125 11.33 0.64 0.06
CA VAL A 125 9.92 0.90 -0.26
C VAL A 125 9.85 1.51 -1.66
N MET A 126 9.07 0.89 -2.55
CA MET A 126 8.72 1.44 -3.86
C MET A 126 7.27 1.90 -3.88
N ILE A 127 7.05 3.11 -4.35
CA ILE A 127 5.75 3.79 -4.40
C ILE A 127 5.32 3.94 -5.86
N GLY A 128 4.12 3.46 -6.19
CA GLY A 128 3.46 3.79 -7.45
C GLY A 128 3.00 5.25 -7.40
N SER A 129 3.72 6.12 -8.08
CA SER A 129 3.58 7.57 -7.95
C SER A 129 2.88 8.20 -9.14
N ARG A 130 1.88 9.03 -8.84
CA ARG A 130 1.16 9.88 -9.79
C ARG A 130 1.91 11.18 -10.11
N TYR A 131 2.95 11.52 -9.33
CA TYR A 131 3.58 12.84 -9.31
C TYR A 131 5.04 12.85 -9.77
N VAL A 132 5.55 11.72 -10.24
CA VAL A 132 6.84 11.64 -10.93
C VAL A 132 6.66 11.73 -12.45
N PRO A 133 7.71 12.07 -13.24
CA PRO A 133 7.62 12.08 -14.70
C PRO A 133 7.09 10.74 -15.24
N GLY A 134 6.10 10.78 -16.13
CA GLY A 134 5.40 9.61 -16.65
C GLY A 134 4.22 9.11 -15.79
N GLY A 135 4.07 9.62 -14.57
CA GLY A 135 2.91 9.36 -13.72
C GLY A 135 1.76 10.32 -14.01
N GLY A 136 0.55 9.94 -13.57
CA GLY A 136 -0.62 10.77 -13.79
C GLY A 136 -1.90 10.21 -13.19
N VAL A 137 -3.01 10.87 -13.54
CA VAL A 137 -4.37 10.47 -13.19
C VAL A 137 -5.21 10.50 -14.45
N ASP A 138 -5.83 9.38 -14.77
CA ASP A 138 -6.74 9.23 -15.90
C ASP A 138 -8.20 9.33 -15.43
N GLY A 139 -9.01 10.11 -16.15
CA GLY A 139 -10.43 10.30 -15.86
C GLY A 139 -10.74 11.21 -14.66
N GLY A 140 -11.94 11.78 -14.64
CA GLY A 140 -12.72 12.31 -13.51
C GLY A 140 -12.10 13.26 -12.47
N PHE A 141 -10.81 13.44 -12.41
CA PHE A 141 -10.18 14.32 -11.43
C PHE A 141 -10.40 15.80 -11.76
N THR A 142 -11.33 16.44 -11.04
CA THR A 142 -11.52 17.89 -11.14
C THR A 142 -10.24 18.63 -10.74
N LEU A 143 -10.03 19.83 -11.28
CA LEU A 143 -8.90 20.70 -10.92
C LEU A 143 -8.81 20.90 -9.38
N LYS A 144 -9.96 21.06 -8.72
CA LYS A 144 -10.05 21.17 -7.25
C LYS A 144 -9.48 19.92 -6.55
N ARG A 145 -9.82 18.72 -7.03
CA ARG A 145 -9.33 17.45 -6.46
C ARG A 145 -7.82 17.28 -6.67
N ARG A 146 -7.31 17.71 -7.84
CA ARG A 146 -5.86 17.75 -8.13
C ARG A 146 -5.12 18.68 -7.18
N LEU A 147 -5.59 19.90 -7.01
CA LEU A 147 -4.98 20.88 -6.11
C LEU A 147 -5.00 20.43 -4.65
N MET A 148 -6.12 19.85 -4.19
CA MET A 148 -6.21 19.29 -2.83
C MET A 148 -5.21 18.15 -2.64
N SER A 149 -5.14 17.20 -3.58
CA SER A 149 -4.22 16.07 -3.50
C SER A 149 -2.76 16.54 -3.50
N TYR A 150 -2.43 17.53 -4.33
CA TYR A 150 -1.09 18.14 -4.34
C TYR A 150 -0.77 18.82 -3.01
N GLY A 151 -1.72 19.57 -2.46
CA GLY A 151 -1.58 20.26 -1.17
C GLY A 151 -1.37 19.30 0.00
N ILE A 152 -2.11 18.19 0.05
CA ILE A 152 -1.96 17.15 1.07
C ILE A 152 -0.56 16.51 0.99
N ASN A 153 -0.11 16.14 -0.21
CA ASN A 153 1.22 15.57 -0.41
C ASN A 153 2.35 16.55 -0.05
N ALA A 154 2.22 17.82 -0.42
CA ALA A 154 3.18 18.87 -0.06
C ALA A 154 3.22 19.07 1.45
N TYR A 155 2.08 19.11 2.11
CA TYR A 155 1.98 19.26 3.56
C TYR A 155 2.60 18.04 4.29
N ALA A 156 2.31 16.81 3.86
CA ALA A 156 2.90 15.60 4.43
C ALA A 156 4.43 15.61 4.30
N ARG A 157 4.95 15.98 3.12
CA ARG A 157 6.40 16.13 2.88
C ARG A 157 7.03 17.13 3.84
N LEU A 158 6.42 18.29 4.00
CA LEU A 158 6.94 19.35 4.88
C LEU A 158 6.90 18.93 6.36
N MET A 159 5.78 18.37 6.82
CA MET A 159 5.60 18.00 8.23
C MET A 159 6.45 16.81 8.63
N LEU A 160 6.49 15.76 7.79
CA LEU A 160 7.16 14.50 8.08
C LEU A 160 8.56 14.41 7.45
N ASN A 161 8.98 15.42 6.66
CA ASN A 161 10.24 15.45 5.92
C ASN A 161 10.41 14.19 5.03
N LEU A 162 9.34 13.83 4.31
CA LEU A 162 9.36 12.69 3.39
C LEU A 162 10.09 13.06 2.09
N SER A 163 10.86 12.11 1.55
CA SER A 163 11.59 12.29 0.28
C SER A 163 10.69 12.04 -0.95
N SER A 164 9.61 11.27 -0.79
CA SER A 164 8.69 10.90 -1.87
C SER A 164 7.72 12.02 -2.24
N ARG A 165 7.23 11.97 -3.49
CA ARG A 165 6.24 12.93 -4.02
C ARG A 165 4.81 12.46 -3.79
N ASP A 166 4.54 11.15 -3.90
CA ASP A 166 3.24 10.55 -3.67
C ASP A 166 3.17 9.85 -2.31
N ASN A 167 2.71 10.58 -1.30
CA ASN A 167 2.64 10.08 0.07
C ASN A 167 1.26 9.52 0.45
N SER A 168 0.24 9.79 -0.36
CA SER A 168 -1.15 9.42 -0.09
C SER A 168 -1.62 8.18 -0.87
N GLY A 169 -0.87 7.70 -1.85
CA GLY A 169 -1.19 6.50 -2.62
C GLY A 169 -0.97 5.23 -1.80
N ALA A 170 -1.83 4.23 -2.02
CA ALA A 170 -1.73 2.93 -1.35
C ALA A 170 -0.91 1.89 -2.13
N PHE A 171 -0.63 2.14 -3.41
CA PHE A 171 0.10 1.20 -4.26
C PHE A 171 1.59 1.24 -3.95
N ARG A 172 2.03 0.31 -3.12
CA ARG A 172 3.40 0.29 -2.58
C ARG A 172 3.92 -1.11 -2.41
N CYS A 173 5.23 -1.28 -2.72
CA CYS A 173 5.98 -2.48 -2.40
C CYS A 173 6.93 -2.18 -1.23
N TYR A 174 6.96 -3.05 -0.24
CA TYR A 174 7.76 -2.93 0.98
C TYR A 174 8.69 -4.13 1.13
N ARG A 175 9.91 -3.91 1.59
CA ARG A 175 10.82 -4.96 2.07
C ARG A 175 10.37 -5.40 3.46
N VAL A 176 9.93 -6.66 3.60
CA VAL A 176 9.32 -7.17 4.84
C VAL A 176 10.30 -7.13 6.01
N ALA A 177 11.58 -7.42 5.79
CA ALA A 177 12.63 -7.31 6.81
C ALA A 177 12.80 -5.89 7.39
N LYS A 178 12.37 -4.85 6.65
CA LYS A 178 12.32 -3.47 7.16
C LYS A 178 11.02 -3.20 7.90
N LEU A 179 9.88 -3.72 7.43
CA LEU A 179 8.59 -3.63 8.15
C LEU A 179 8.70 -4.27 9.54
N ALA A 180 9.40 -5.39 9.67
CA ALA A 180 9.62 -6.08 10.94
C ALA A 180 10.36 -5.23 11.99
N LYS A 181 11.05 -4.15 11.57
CA LYS A 181 11.71 -3.21 12.49
C LYS A 181 10.79 -2.11 13.01
N ILE A 182 9.57 -2.01 12.47
CA ILE A 182 8.58 -1.01 12.85
C ILE A 182 7.68 -1.60 13.93
N ASP A 183 7.52 -0.88 15.04
CA ASP A 183 6.48 -1.23 16.02
C ASP A 183 5.10 -0.88 15.43
N LEU A 184 4.49 -1.86 14.77
CA LEU A 184 3.18 -1.72 14.12
C LEU A 184 2.04 -1.42 15.13
N SER A 185 2.24 -1.66 16.42
CA SER A 185 1.26 -1.35 17.48
C SER A 185 1.15 0.15 17.75
N GLN A 186 2.17 0.91 17.41
CA GLN A 186 2.21 2.36 17.58
C GLN A 186 1.61 3.14 16.40
N ILE A 187 1.19 2.47 15.34
CA ILE A 187 0.47 3.12 14.24
C ILE A 187 -0.93 3.50 14.74
N ARG A 188 -1.22 4.80 14.69
CA ARG A 188 -2.47 5.36 15.25
C ARG A 188 -3.48 5.73 14.19
N SER A 189 -3.03 5.95 12.96
CA SER A 189 -3.89 6.32 11.84
C SER A 189 -4.69 5.12 11.36
N ARG A 190 -6.01 5.28 11.26
CA ARG A 190 -6.92 4.21 10.79
C ARG A 190 -7.47 4.49 9.39
N GLY A 191 -7.46 5.75 8.97
CA GLY A 191 -7.99 6.24 7.70
C GLY A 191 -6.90 6.68 6.73
N TYR A 192 -7.16 7.75 5.98
CA TYR A 192 -6.28 8.25 4.93
C TYR A 192 -4.85 8.58 5.38
N SER A 193 -4.68 9.15 6.58
CA SER A 193 -3.35 9.48 7.13
C SER A 193 -2.47 8.26 7.45
N PHE A 194 -2.99 7.05 7.33
CA PHE A 194 -2.20 5.83 7.48
C PHE A 194 -1.06 5.77 6.45
N GLN A 195 -1.33 6.18 5.22
CA GLN A 195 -0.37 6.09 4.14
C GLN A 195 0.87 6.98 4.37
N GLU A 196 0.66 8.14 4.94
CA GLU A 196 1.74 9.06 5.32
C GLU A 196 2.45 8.60 6.60
N GLU A 197 1.70 8.10 7.60
CA GLU A 197 2.29 7.61 8.84
C GLU A 197 3.20 6.42 8.60
N ILE A 198 2.80 5.44 7.78
CA ILE A 198 3.63 4.27 7.52
C ILE A 198 4.91 4.63 6.75
N LEU A 199 4.86 5.56 5.77
CA LEU A 199 6.07 6.06 5.10
C LEU A 199 7.01 6.75 6.07
N PHE A 200 6.46 7.55 6.97
CA PHE A 200 7.24 8.19 8.04
C PHE A 200 7.93 7.14 8.91
N ARG A 201 7.21 6.08 9.34
CA ARG A 201 7.80 4.99 10.13
C ARG A 201 8.87 4.22 9.35
N CYS A 202 8.65 3.96 8.06
CA CYS A 202 9.68 3.37 7.20
C CYS A 202 10.93 4.23 7.15
N GLN A 203 10.79 5.55 7.00
CA GLN A 203 11.93 6.46 6.97
C GLN A 203 12.66 6.52 8.32
N GLU A 204 11.95 6.45 9.46
CA GLU A 204 12.54 6.39 10.80
C GLU A 204 13.41 5.15 11.03
N VAL A 205 13.08 4.01 10.42
CA VAL A 205 13.91 2.79 10.46
C VAL A 205 14.96 2.71 9.34
N GLY A 206 15.18 3.83 8.64
CA GLY A 206 16.23 3.96 7.62
C GLY A 206 15.90 3.29 6.29
N CYS A 207 14.60 3.21 5.90
CA CYS A 207 14.22 2.76 4.58
C CYS A 207 14.58 3.78 3.51
N ARG A 208 15.12 3.30 2.38
CA ARG A 208 15.27 4.08 1.15
C ARG A 208 13.96 4.02 0.38
N LEU A 209 13.35 5.20 0.13
CA LEU A 209 12.10 5.32 -0.62
C LEU A 209 12.41 5.56 -2.09
N GLY A 210 11.75 4.82 -2.99
CA GLY A 210 11.77 5.00 -4.44
C GLY A 210 10.36 5.22 -4.98
N GLU A 211 10.26 5.74 -6.20
CA GLU A 211 8.99 6.00 -6.87
C GLU A 211 9.05 5.51 -8.32
N ALA A 212 8.01 4.79 -8.75
CA ALA A 212 7.80 4.41 -10.14
C ALA A 212 6.53 5.09 -10.67
N PRO A 213 6.52 5.58 -11.93
CA PRO A 213 5.36 6.24 -12.48
C PRO A 213 4.18 5.27 -12.66
N ILE A 214 2.99 5.70 -12.23
CA ILE A 214 1.73 5.00 -12.50
C ILE A 214 0.69 5.98 -13.02
N VAL A 215 -0.26 5.47 -13.80
CA VAL A 215 -1.48 6.19 -14.14
C VAL A 215 -2.60 5.66 -13.26
N PHE A 216 -3.03 6.49 -12.31
CA PHE A 216 -4.15 6.18 -11.42
C PHE A 216 -5.47 6.37 -12.20
N LYS A 217 -6.32 5.36 -12.19
CA LYS A 217 -7.65 5.43 -12.82
C LYS A 217 -8.70 5.80 -11.77
N ASP A 218 -9.67 6.64 -12.12
CA ASP A 218 -10.77 6.88 -11.20
C ASP A 218 -11.61 5.58 -11.05
N ARG A 219 -12.14 5.34 -9.87
CA ARG A 219 -12.85 4.10 -9.51
C ARG A 219 -13.97 3.82 -10.49
N ARG A 220 -14.17 2.55 -10.84
CA ARG A 220 -15.28 2.12 -11.69
C ARG A 220 -16.65 2.32 -11.03
N ALA A 221 -16.71 2.27 -9.69
CA ALA A 221 -17.92 2.52 -8.89
C ALA A 221 -17.54 3.07 -7.50
N GLY A 222 -18.42 3.89 -6.91
CA GLY A 222 -18.28 4.39 -5.55
C GLY A 222 -17.94 5.89 -5.45
N VAL A 223 -18.64 6.60 -4.56
CA VAL A 223 -18.38 8.02 -4.28
C VAL A 223 -17.42 8.11 -3.10
N SER A 224 -16.19 8.53 -3.36
CA SER A 224 -15.25 8.91 -2.29
C SER A 224 -15.75 10.20 -1.62
N LYS A 225 -16.49 10.08 -0.55
CA LYS A 225 -16.83 11.22 0.32
C LYS A 225 -15.64 11.43 1.27
N ILE A 226 -14.66 12.24 0.86
CA ILE A 226 -13.69 12.77 1.82
C ILE A 226 -14.52 13.68 2.75
N ASN A 227 -14.78 13.20 3.96
CA ASN A 227 -15.40 13.99 4.99
C ASN A 227 -14.39 15.03 5.48
N VAL A 228 -14.81 16.31 5.55
CA VAL A 228 -13.97 17.41 6.06
C VAL A 228 -13.37 17.07 7.44
N ARG A 229 -14.10 16.33 8.25
CA ARG A 229 -13.67 15.85 9.57
C ARG A 229 -12.50 14.87 9.48
N GLU A 230 -12.50 13.96 8.49
CA GLU A 230 -11.40 13.02 8.24
C GLU A 230 -10.17 13.74 7.71
N ALA A 231 -10.35 14.72 6.81
CA ALA A 231 -9.26 15.54 6.31
C ALA A 231 -8.59 16.35 7.45
N ALA A 232 -9.38 16.97 8.31
CA ALA A 232 -8.87 17.73 9.47
C ALA A 232 -8.15 16.79 10.47
N SER A 233 -8.69 15.59 10.71
CA SER A 233 -8.06 14.57 11.56
C SER A 233 -6.71 14.12 10.98
N ALA A 234 -6.64 13.89 9.65
CA ALA A 234 -5.40 13.53 8.97
C ALA A 234 -4.33 14.62 9.12
N LEU A 235 -4.68 15.89 8.87
CA LEU A 235 -3.77 17.01 9.04
C LEU A 235 -3.24 17.14 10.47
N TRP A 236 -4.12 16.92 11.47
CA TRP A 236 -3.74 16.92 12.88
C TRP A 236 -2.76 15.80 13.23
N VAL A 237 -2.98 14.58 12.72
CA VAL A 237 -2.06 13.45 12.94
C VAL A 237 -0.69 13.76 12.36
N LEU A 238 -0.62 14.28 11.13
CA LEU A 238 0.65 14.64 10.48
C LEU A 238 1.39 15.74 11.24
N LEU A 239 0.68 16.77 11.72
CA LEU A 239 1.26 17.82 12.55
C LEU A 239 1.84 17.25 13.85
N ARG A 240 1.09 16.38 14.54
CA ARG A 240 1.52 15.77 15.79
C ARG A 240 2.76 14.89 15.61
N LEU A 241 2.81 14.08 14.53
CA LEU A 241 3.98 13.27 14.20
C LEU A 241 5.19 14.14 13.88
N GLY A 242 5.02 15.20 13.09
CA GLY A 242 6.09 16.14 12.76
C GLY A 242 6.64 16.87 13.99
N MET A 243 5.77 17.30 14.91
CA MET A 243 6.19 17.92 16.18
C MET A 243 6.92 16.93 17.08
N ALA A 244 6.41 15.69 17.22
CA ALA A 244 7.05 14.68 18.05
C ALA A 244 8.46 14.34 17.55
N ARG A 245 8.67 14.31 16.24
CA ARG A 245 9.99 14.16 15.62
C ARG A 245 10.92 15.32 15.99
N ARG A 246 10.47 16.58 15.80
CA ARG A 246 11.28 17.79 16.08
C ARG A 246 11.67 17.90 17.55
N MET A 247 10.84 17.41 18.46
CA MET A 247 11.10 17.41 19.90
C MET A 247 11.95 16.22 20.39
N GLY A 248 12.49 15.40 19.49
CA GLY A 248 13.28 14.23 19.85
C GLY A 248 12.52 13.11 20.61
N ARG A 249 11.18 13.22 20.69
CA ARG A 249 10.33 12.25 21.42
C ARG A 249 10.07 10.97 20.64
N ILE A 250 10.34 10.98 19.34
CA ILE A 250 10.46 9.77 18.51
C ILE A 250 11.96 9.52 18.39
N SER A 251 12.56 9.10 19.46
CA SER A 251 13.94 8.64 19.48
C SER A 251 14.02 7.35 18.69
N LEU A 252 14.93 7.32 17.74
CA LEU A 252 15.53 6.11 17.23
C LEU A 252 16.04 5.30 18.43
N ARG A 253 15.23 4.37 18.94
CA ARG A 253 15.76 3.24 19.68
C ARG A 253 16.48 2.36 18.67
N GLN A 254 17.66 2.80 18.24
CA GLN A 254 18.69 1.88 17.83
C GLN A 254 18.94 0.98 19.02
N ASN A 255 18.49 -0.27 18.94
CA ASN A 255 19.07 -1.34 19.71
C ASN A 255 20.57 -1.38 19.34
N ARG A 256 21.37 -0.66 20.10
CA ARG A 256 22.77 -1.02 20.35
C ARG A 256 22.69 -2.22 21.30
N SER A 257 22.62 -3.39 20.74
CA SER A 257 23.09 -4.62 21.39
C SER A 257 24.26 -5.08 20.54
N GLY A 258 25.42 -4.90 21.11
CA GLY A 258 26.69 -5.42 20.65
C GLY A 258 26.73 -6.94 20.65
#